data_b09807ede47b872b2fa2873e0a95238a
#
_entry.id   b09807ede47b872b2fa2873e0a95238a
#
_cell.length_a   1.000
_cell.length_b   1.000
_cell.length_c   1.000
_cell.angle_alpha   90.00
_cell.angle_beta   90.00
_cell.angle_gamma   90.00
#
_symmetry.space_group_name_H-M   'P 1'
#
loop_
_entity.id
_entity.type
_entity.pdbx_description
1 polymer ?
#
loop_
_entity_poly.entity_id
_entity_poly.type
_entity_poly.pdbx_seq_one_letter_code
_entity_poly.pdbx_strand_id
1 'polypeptide(L)'
;MEVSIAAGEIVGLLYDAFYKQYANPESEHSLKSLNKLCVRLVFCLYAEDAGIFGHHGMFHDYLKGFDTRGLRKGLVDLFRVLDTKPQDRDPYLQDDNPELAAFPYVNGGLFSDENIEIPPFTDEIRNLLLNKASEDFNWSEISPTIFGAVF
;
A
#
# COMPACT_ATOMS: atom_id res chain seq x y z
N MET A 1 11.38 -19.90 4.50
CA MET A 1 11.52 -20.22 3.07
C MET A 1 10.18 -20.23 2.34
N GLU A 2 9.22 -21.05 2.80
CA GLU A 2 7.91 -21.12 2.15
C GLU A 2 7.15 -19.80 2.21
N VAL A 3 7.24 -19.10 3.34
CA VAL A 3 6.57 -17.80 3.53
C VAL A 3 7.13 -16.78 2.54
N SER A 4 8.45 -16.73 2.36
CA SER A 4 9.09 -15.79 1.43
C SER A 4 8.74 -16.09 -0.03
N ILE A 5 8.61 -17.38 -0.39
CA ILE A 5 8.19 -17.77 -1.72
C ILE A 5 6.75 -17.34 -2.00
N ALA A 6 5.86 -17.61 -1.03
CA ALA A 6 4.46 -17.22 -1.16
C ALA A 6 4.30 -15.69 -1.25
N ALA A 7 5.06 -14.95 -0.45
CA ALA A 7 5.07 -13.49 -0.51
C ALA A 7 5.51 -13.01 -1.90
N GLY A 8 6.58 -13.60 -2.44
CA GLY A 8 7.08 -13.26 -3.76
C GLY A 8 6.06 -13.51 -4.87
N GLU A 9 5.30 -14.60 -4.75
CA GLU A 9 4.24 -14.91 -5.72
C GLU A 9 3.12 -13.87 -5.68
N ILE A 10 2.72 -13.45 -4.48
CA ILE A 10 1.67 -12.42 -4.32
C ILE A 10 2.15 -11.08 -4.90
N VAL A 11 3.38 -10.68 -4.60
CA VAL A 11 3.96 -9.44 -5.13
C VAL A 11 4.03 -9.50 -6.65
N GLY A 12 4.42 -10.65 -7.21
CA GLY A 12 4.45 -10.87 -8.66
C GLY A 12 3.09 -10.71 -9.30
N LEU A 13 2.05 -11.26 -8.68
CA LEU A 13 0.67 -11.11 -9.17
C LEU A 13 0.21 -9.65 -9.15
N LEU A 14 0.51 -8.95 -8.06
CA LEU A 14 0.19 -7.51 -7.96
C LEU A 14 0.95 -6.70 -9.02
N TYR A 15 2.24 -6.95 -9.15
CA TYR A 15 3.08 -6.27 -10.14
C TYR A 15 2.50 -6.43 -11.55
N ASP A 16 2.21 -7.67 -11.95
CA ASP A 16 1.70 -7.95 -13.28
C ASP A 16 0.34 -7.31 -13.52
N ALA A 17 -0.53 -7.34 -12.52
CA ALA A 17 -1.87 -6.76 -12.62
C ALA A 17 -1.80 -5.23 -12.76
N PHE A 18 -0.93 -4.58 -12.00
CA PHE A 18 -0.73 -3.13 -12.11
C PHE A 18 -0.03 -2.71 -13.40
N TYR A 19 0.96 -3.48 -13.84
CA TYR A 19 1.73 -3.17 -15.05
C TYR A 19 0.83 -2.89 -16.25
N LYS A 20 -0.21 -3.70 -16.40
CA LYS A 20 -1.15 -3.59 -17.52
C LYS A 20 -1.98 -2.30 -17.50
N GLN A 21 -2.04 -1.61 -16.35
CA GLN A 21 -2.90 -0.45 -16.18
C GLN A 21 -2.19 0.88 -16.44
N TYR A 22 -0.87 0.88 -16.51
CA TYR A 22 -0.13 2.11 -16.81
C TYR A 22 -0.34 2.53 -18.26
N ALA A 23 -0.44 3.85 -18.49
CA ALA A 23 -0.62 4.39 -19.83
C ALA A 23 0.59 4.08 -20.73
N ASN A 24 1.79 4.10 -20.13
CA ASN A 24 3.04 3.81 -20.85
C ASN A 24 3.93 2.92 -19.97
N PRO A 25 3.58 1.62 -19.86
CA PRO A 25 4.23 0.74 -18.89
C PRO A 25 5.71 0.49 -19.13
N GLU A 26 6.19 0.72 -20.34
CA GLU A 26 7.61 0.51 -20.66
C GLU A 26 8.48 1.72 -20.32
N SER A 27 7.88 2.88 -20.00
CA SER A 27 8.66 4.06 -19.68
C SER A 27 9.41 3.87 -18.36
N GLU A 28 10.59 4.51 -18.25
CA GLU A 28 11.38 4.46 -17.02
C GLU A 28 10.61 5.01 -15.84
N HIS A 29 9.89 6.12 -16.04
CA HIS A 29 9.08 6.72 -14.98
C HIS A 29 7.99 5.76 -14.46
N SER A 30 7.26 5.11 -15.37
CA SER A 30 6.21 4.16 -14.97
C SER A 30 6.78 2.95 -14.26
N LEU A 31 7.91 2.42 -14.72
CA LEU A 31 8.55 1.26 -14.06
C LEU A 31 9.03 1.62 -12.66
N LYS A 32 9.63 2.79 -12.47
CA LYS A 32 10.02 3.26 -11.14
C LYS A 32 8.80 3.45 -10.25
N SER A 33 7.74 4.03 -10.78
CA SER A 33 6.49 4.24 -10.04
C SER A 33 5.88 2.91 -9.60
N LEU A 34 5.85 1.95 -10.51
CA LEU A 34 5.30 0.61 -10.21
C LEU A 34 6.10 -0.09 -9.12
N ASN A 35 7.43 -0.02 -9.18
CA ASN A 35 8.27 -0.60 -8.15
C ASN A 35 8.00 0.02 -6.78
N LYS A 36 7.93 1.35 -6.71
CA LYS A 36 7.63 2.05 -5.46
C LYS A 36 6.22 1.74 -4.96
N LEU A 37 5.25 1.67 -5.86
CA LEU A 37 3.88 1.32 -5.48
C LEU A 37 3.83 -0.06 -4.84
N CYS A 38 4.46 -1.06 -5.45
CA CYS A 38 4.49 -2.42 -4.90
C CYS A 38 5.15 -2.45 -3.53
N VAL A 39 6.27 -1.75 -3.35
CA VAL A 39 6.96 -1.68 -2.07
C VAL A 39 6.07 -1.04 -1.00
N ARG A 40 5.38 0.05 -1.33
CA ARG A 40 4.46 0.71 -0.41
C ARG A 40 3.31 -0.19 0.01
N LEU A 41 2.74 -0.92 -0.95
CA LEU A 41 1.64 -1.84 -0.67
C LEU A 41 2.10 -3.00 0.22
N VAL A 42 3.26 -3.57 -0.07
CA VAL A 42 3.82 -4.65 0.74
C VAL A 42 4.10 -4.16 2.16
N PHE A 43 4.62 -2.94 2.31
CA PHE A 43 4.82 -2.36 3.63
C PHE A 43 3.50 -2.23 4.39
N CYS A 44 2.44 -1.74 3.72
CA CYS A 44 1.14 -1.59 4.37
C CYS A 44 0.55 -2.94 4.79
N LEU A 45 0.70 -3.96 3.97
CA LEU A 45 0.26 -5.31 4.29
C LEU A 45 1.02 -5.87 5.50
N TYR A 46 2.33 -5.66 5.52
CA TYR A 46 3.15 -6.05 6.66
C TYR A 46 2.74 -5.28 7.92
N ALA A 47 2.58 -3.97 7.81
CA ALA A 47 2.28 -3.10 8.95
C ALA A 47 0.95 -3.44 9.62
N GLU A 48 -0.07 -3.79 8.83
CA GLU A 48 -1.36 -4.18 9.41
C GLU A 48 -1.28 -5.50 10.16
N ASP A 49 -0.49 -6.44 9.68
CA ASP A 49 -0.33 -7.75 10.32
C ASP A 49 0.61 -7.70 11.52
N ALA A 50 1.61 -6.81 11.48
CA ALA A 50 2.60 -6.67 12.55
C ALA A 50 2.15 -5.71 13.66
N GLY A 51 0.97 -5.10 13.55
CA GLY A 51 0.44 -4.19 14.55
C GLY A 51 1.02 -2.79 14.51
N ILE A 52 1.75 -2.44 13.46
CA ILE A 52 2.36 -1.10 13.33
C ILE A 52 1.29 -0.03 13.12
N PHE A 53 0.21 -0.38 12.41
CA PHE A 53 -0.86 0.57 12.11
C PHE A 53 -1.88 0.75 13.23
N GLY A 54 -1.86 -0.06 14.25
CA GLY A 54 -2.82 0.01 15.34
C GLY A 54 -3.56 -1.30 15.51
N HIS A 55 -4.69 -1.51 14.82
CA HIS A 55 -5.38 -2.79 14.90
C HIS A 55 -5.05 -3.67 13.69
N HIS A 56 -5.18 -4.98 13.89
CA HIS A 56 -4.95 -5.96 12.83
C HIS A 56 -5.96 -5.74 11.69
N GLY A 57 -5.48 -5.80 10.45
CA GLY A 57 -6.35 -5.62 9.30
C GLY A 57 -6.76 -4.18 9.02
N MET A 58 -6.11 -3.21 9.62
CA MET A 58 -6.47 -1.79 9.49
C MET A 58 -6.38 -1.29 8.06
N PHE A 59 -5.37 -1.72 7.32
CA PHE A 59 -5.21 -1.37 5.90
C PHE A 59 -6.34 -1.99 5.06
N HIS A 60 -6.63 -3.25 5.29
CA HIS A 60 -7.74 -3.96 4.64
C HIS A 60 -9.07 -3.24 4.89
N ASP A 61 -9.33 -2.91 6.16
CA ASP A 61 -10.60 -2.28 6.54
C ASP A 61 -10.76 -0.91 5.89
N TYR A 62 -9.68 -0.16 5.77
CA TYR A 62 -9.69 1.12 5.08
C TYR A 62 -10.00 0.94 3.59
N LEU A 63 -9.30 0.02 2.92
CA LEU A 63 -9.47 -0.18 1.48
C LEU A 63 -10.84 -0.72 1.11
N LYS A 64 -11.41 -1.60 1.94
CA LYS A 64 -12.69 -2.22 1.58
C LYS A 64 -13.86 -1.23 1.55
N GLY A 65 -13.68 -0.06 2.15
CA GLY A 65 -14.66 1.02 2.10
C GLY A 65 -14.79 1.70 0.74
N PHE A 66 -13.87 1.40 -0.19
CA PHE A 66 -13.86 2.00 -1.52
C PHE A 66 -14.32 0.99 -2.56
N ASP A 67 -15.03 1.47 -3.59
CA ASP A 67 -15.24 0.68 -4.80
C ASP A 67 -13.96 0.71 -5.64
N THR A 68 -13.96 -0.01 -6.75
CA THR A 68 -12.79 -0.11 -7.63
C THR A 68 -12.31 1.27 -8.11
N ARG A 69 -13.22 2.17 -8.44
CA ARG A 69 -12.87 3.51 -8.91
C ARG A 69 -12.29 4.39 -7.81
N GLY A 70 -12.78 4.22 -6.59
CA GLY A 70 -12.33 5.04 -5.46
C GLY A 70 -10.99 4.64 -4.86
N LEU A 71 -10.54 3.41 -5.12
CA LEU A 71 -9.33 2.88 -4.50
C LEU A 71 -8.07 3.70 -4.81
N ARG A 72 -7.93 4.15 -6.05
CA ARG A 72 -6.75 4.93 -6.43
C ARG A 72 -6.62 6.19 -5.57
N LYS A 73 -7.69 6.96 -5.47
CA LYS A 73 -7.69 8.18 -4.65
C LYS A 73 -7.52 7.85 -3.17
N GLY A 74 -8.16 6.77 -2.72
CA GLY A 74 -8.01 6.33 -1.33
C GLY A 74 -6.56 6.02 -0.98
N LEU A 75 -5.83 5.39 -1.87
CA LEU A 75 -4.40 5.11 -1.65
C LEU A 75 -3.55 6.37 -1.73
N VAL A 76 -3.84 7.28 -2.66
CA VAL A 76 -3.13 8.56 -2.73
C VAL A 76 -3.27 9.31 -1.40
N ASP A 77 -4.49 9.37 -0.87
CA ASP A 77 -4.77 10.06 0.39
C ASP A 77 -4.04 9.38 1.56
N LEU A 78 -4.06 8.02 1.60
CA LEU A 78 -3.38 7.26 2.64
C LEU A 78 -1.87 7.50 2.61
N PHE A 79 -1.26 7.43 1.44
CA PHE A 79 0.18 7.63 1.31
C PHE A 79 0.59 9.03 1.79
N ARG A 80 -0.24 10.04 1.52
CA ARG A 80 0.01 11.39 2.01
C ARG A 80 -0.04 11.46 3.53
N VAL A 81 -1.02 10.81 4.14
CA VAL A 81 -1.14 10.78 5.60
C VAL A 81 0.05 10.06 6.24
N LEU A 82 0.44 8.91 5.67
CA LEU A 82 1.60 8.16 6.17
C LEU A 82 2.90 8.97 6.06
N ASP A 83 2.96 9.91 5.14
CA ASP A 83 4.14 10.78 4.95
C ASP A 83 4.06 12.08 5.75
N THR A 84 3.00 12.32 6.48
CA THR A 84 2.76 13.60 7.17
C THR A 84 2.72 13.39 8.67
N LYS A 85 3.60 14.09 9.40
CA LYS A 85 3.59 14.04 10.86
C LYS A 85 2.24 14.53 11.40
N PRO A 86 1.75 13.96 12.51
CA PRO A 86 0.43 14.35 13.04
C PRO A 86 0.27 15.85 13.25
N GLN A 87 1.29 16.54 13.73
CA GLN A 87 1.24 17.98 13.96
C GLN A 87 1.17 18.80 12.68
N ASP A 88 1.53 18.22 11.53
CA ASP A 88 1.53 18.88 10.23
C ASP A 88 0.29 18.53 9.40
N ARG A 89 -0.57 17.66 9.90
CA ARG A 89 -1.80 17.26 9.22
C ARG A 89 -2.86 18.34 9.35
N ASP A 90 -3.84 18.30 8.43
CA ASP A 90 -5.02 19.13 8.52
C ASP A 90 -5.66 18.95 9.91
N PRO A 91 -5.86 20.03 10.69
CA PRO A 91 -6.43 19.91 12.03
C PRO A 91 -7.85 19.33 12.05
N TYR A 92 -8.54 19.35 10.91
CA TYR A 92 -9.91 18.84 10.79
C TYR A 92 -9.96 17.41 10.24
N LEU A 93 -8.81 16.77 10.01
CA LEU A 93 -8.77 15.43 9.44
C LEU A 93 -9.54 14.42 10.28
N GLN A 94 -9.42 14.49 11.60
CA GLN A 94 -10.13 13.59 12.51
C GLN A 94 -11.65 13.69 12.34
N ASP A 95 -12.16 14.88 12.13
CA ASP A 95 -13.58 15.10 11.93
C ASP A 95 -14.05 14.68 10.54
N ASP A 96 -13.24 14.98 9.52
CA ASP A 96 -13.59 14.71 8.13
C ASP A 96 -13.42 13.24 7.75
N ASN A 97 -12.36 12.61 8.24
CA ASN A 97 -12.03 11.22 7.90
C ASN A 97 -11.29 10.56 9.05
N PRO A 98 -12.03 10.10 10.07
CA PRO A 98 -11.42 9.49 11.26
C PRO A 98 -10.63 8.21 10.95
N GLU A 99 -11.03 7.43 9.96
CA GLU A 99 -10.28 6.23 9.57
C GLU A 99 -8.88 6.61 9.09
N LEU A 100 -8.80 7.62 8.24
CA LEU A 100 -7.52 8.07 7.70
C LEU A 100 -6.66 8.71 8.79
N ALA A 101 -7.28 9.51 9.66
CA ALA A 101 -6.57 10.18 10.76
C ALA A 101 -5.95 9.21 11.76
N ALA A 102 -6.46 7.99 11.85
CA ALA A 102 -5.97 6.97 12.78
C ALA A 102 -4.64 6.35 12.35
N PHE A 103 -4.23 6.51 11.09
CA PHE A 103 -2.97 5.95 10.62
C PHE A 103 -1.78 6.74 11.16
N PRO A 104 -0.68 6.06 11.51
CA PRO A 104 0.50 6.73 12.04
C PRO A 104 1.32 7.39 10.93
N TYR A 105 2.30 8.21 11.33
CA TYR A 105 3.34 8.69 10.43
C TYR A 105 4.41 7.61 10.29
N VAL A 106 4.82 7.34 9.05
CA VAL A 106 5.89 6.38 8.77
C VAL A 106 7.15 7.15 8.42
N ASN A 107 8.10 7.14 9.34
CA ASN A 107 9.40 7.79 9.16
C ASN A 107 10.27 6.99 8.18
N GLY A 108 11.19 7.64 7.50
CA GLY A 108 12.17 6.99 6.63
C GLY A 108 12.02 7.26 5.14
N GLY A 109 11.02 8.06 4.74
CA GLY A 109 10.91 8.54 3.37
C GLY A 109 10.28 7.57 2.38
N LEU A 110 9.76 6.43 2.83
CA LEU A 110 9.11 5.46 1.93
C LEU A 110 7.95 6.08 1.16
N PHE A 111 7.19 6.97 1.83
CA PHE A 111 6.00 7.59 1.25
C PHE A 111 6.25 9.03 0.78
N SER A 112 7.51 9.49 0.75
CA SER A 112 7.83 10.89 0.54
C SER A 112 7.84 11.35 -0.92
N ASP A 113 7.92 10.42 -1.89
CA ASP A 113 7.94 10.78 -3.31
C ASP A 113 6.52 10.88 -3.84
N GLU A 114 6.03 12.12 -4.02
CA GLU A 114 4.69 12.38 -4.51
C GLU A 114 4.56 12.27 -6.02
N ASN A 115 5.69 12.14 -6.73
CA ASN A 115 5.69 12.11 -8.19
C ASN A 115 5.48 10.71 -8.78
N ILE A 116 5.24 9.71 -7.94
CA ILE A 116 4.97 8.38 -8.49
C ILE A 116 3.61 8.36 -9.18
N GLU A 117 3.58 7.67 -10.30
CA GLU A 117 2.34 7.46 -11.05
C GLU A 117 1.61 6.24 -10.48
N ILE A 118 0.38 6.43 -10.02
CA ILE A 118 -0.48 5.34 -9.55
C ILE A 118 -1.55 5.14 -10.63
N PRO A 119 -1.62 3.96 -11.24
CA PRO A 119 -2.56 3.72 -12.33
C PRO A 119 -3.98 3.50 -11.83
N PRO A 120 -4.97 3.53 -12.72
CA PRO A 120 -6.32 3.15 -12.32
C PRO A 120 -6.37 1.70 -11.86
N PHE A 121 -7.30 1.40 -10.97
CA PHE A 121 -7.48 0.07 -10.41
C PHE A 121 -8.53 -0.72 -11.20
N THR A 122 -8.44 -2.04 -11.10
CA THR A 122 -9.42 -2.97 -11.67
C THR A 122 -10.03 -3.81 -10.55
N ASP A 123 -11.13 -4.49 -10.86
CA ASP A 123 -11.74 -5.43 -9.90
C ASP A 123 -10.75 -6.54 -9.54
N GLU A 124 -9.94 -7.00 -10.50
CA GLU A 124 -8.89 -8.00 -10.24
C GLU A 124 -7.90 -7.50 -9.19
N ILE A 125 -7.42 -6.26 -9.33
CA ILE A 125 -6.46 -5.68 -8.40
C ILE A 125 -7.10 -5.52 -7.02
N ARG A 126 -8.34 -5.04 -6.96
CA ARG A 126 -9.06 -4.90 -5.70
C ARG A 126 -9.18 -6.24 -4.99
N ASN A 127 -9.57 -7.27 -5.70
CA ASN A 127 -9.70 -8.61 -5.12
C ASN A 127 -8.35 -9.17 -4.68
N LEU A 128 -7.29 -8.97 -5.44
CA LEU A 128 -5.95 -9.39 -5.05
C LEU A 128 -5.52 -8.74 -3.73
N LEU A 129 -5.72 -7.42 -3.62
CA LEU A 129 -5.31 -6.69 -2.41
C LEU A 129 -6.13 -7.09 -1.19
N LEU A 130 -7.47 -7.16 -1.32
CA LEU A 130 -8.34 -7.38 -0.18
C LEU A 130 -8.35 -8.83 0.29
N ASN A 131 -8.26 -9.78 -0.64
CA ASN A 131 -8.41 -11.19 -0.31
C ASN A 131 -7.05 -11.90 -0.26
N LYS A 132 -6.41 -12.11 -1.41
CA LYS A 132 -5.20 -12.92 -1.48
C LYS A 132 -4.03 -12.30 -0.74
N ALA A 133 -3.84 -11.01 -0.88
CA ALA A 133 -2.71 -10.32 -0.25
C ALA A 133 -2.97 -9.96 1.20
N SER A 134 -4.21 -9.62 1.59
CA SER A 134 -4.52 -9.20 2.94
C SER A 134 -5.08 -10.33 3.80
N GLU A 135 -6.27 -10.83 3.47
CA GLU A 135 -6.94 -11.82 4.32
C GLU A 135 -6.25 -13.17 4.35
N ASP A 136 -5.75 -13.63 3.20
CA ASP A 136 -5.28 -15.00 3.04
C ASP A 136 -3.80 -15.18 3.35
N PHE A 137 -3.07 -14.13 3.69
CA PHE A 137 -1.63 -14.20 3.91
C PHE A 137 -1.22 -13.37 5.12
N ASN A 138 -0.32 -13.93 5.95
CA ASN A 138 0.21 -13.24 7.13
C ASN A 138 1.60 -12.71 6.84
N TRP A 139 1.71 -11.39 6.64
CA TRP A 139 2.96 -10.72 6.32
C TRP A 139 3.88 -10.52 7.53
N SER A 140 3.34 -10.65 8.76
CA SER A 140 4.14 -10.43 9.97
C SER A 140 5.27 -11.46 10.13
N GLU A 141 5.19 -12.58 9.42
CA GLU A 141 6.23 -13.61 9.42
C GLU A 141 7.40 -13.27 8.48
N ILE A 142 7.24 -12.25 7.63
CA ILE A 142 8.31 -11.80 6.74
C ILE A 142 9.33 -11.02 7.57
N SER A 143 10.62 -11.30 7.34
CA SER A 143 11.68 -10.56 8.04
C SER A 143 11.66 -9.08 7.64
N PRO A 144 11.70 -8.14 8.60
CA PRO A 144 11.79 -6.72 8.28
C PRO A 144 12.99 -6.35 7.42
N THR A 145 14.04 -7.16 7.41
CA THR A 145 15.22 -6.90 6.59
C THR A 145 14.93 -6.96 5.09
N ILE A 146 13.85 -7.61 4.68
CA ILE A 146 13.46 -7.65 3.27
C ILE A 146 13.12 -6.24 2.76
N PHE A 147 12.60 -5.39 3.62
CA PHE A 147 12.29 -4.00 3.25
C PHE A 147 13.57 -3.17 3.08
N GLY A 148 14.59 -3.46 3.85
CA GLY A 148 15.89 -2.81 3.69
C GLY A 148 16.57 -3.14 2.37
N ALA A 149 16.34 -4.32 1.84
CA ALA A 149 16.89 -4.74 0.55
C ALA A 149 16.13 -4.13 -0.63
N VAL A 150 14.86 -3.76 -0.42
CA VAL A 150 14.00 -3.20 -1.47
C VAL A 150 14.06 -1.68 -1.47
N PHE A 151 14.29 -1.09 -0.32
CA PHE A 151 14.40 0.34 -0.14
C PHE A 151 15.85 0.79 -0.29
#